data_5bca16e52a01ff8b57005247fe23ed8b
#
_entry.id   5bca16e52a01ff8b57005247fe23ed8b
#
_cell.length_a   1.000
_cell.length_b   1.000
_cell.length_c   1.000
_cell.angle_alpha   90.00
_cell.angle_beta   90.00
_cell.angle_gamma   90.00
#
_symmetry.space_group_name_H-M   'P 1'
#
loop_
_entity.id
_entity.type
_entity.pdbx_description
1 polymer ?
#
loop_
_entity_poly.entity_id
_entity_poly.type
_entity_poly.pdbx_seq_one_letter_code
_entity_poly.pdbx_strand_id
1 'polypeptide(L)'
;MQDDDDSILQDSDLQVSYFQEEREAFVNNCKVQLLNSIIGDEFIDGEISRTEIIVKEMFKRGREAVMSALMDIYLEYFSEQDIHVLKGVLELLSVLPYEDVRPSGQIMALGVMRHKNKYVIKKGIQLYERWNSKEGIKIIKTLHFEEMRFQKYAEQVIEYLERDGV
;
A
#
# COMPACT_ATOMS: atom_id res chain seq x y z
N MET A 1 -17.98 28.34 41.45
CA MET A 1 -16.76 27.51 41.28
C MET A 1 -17.06 26.33 40.38
N GLN A 2 -17.59 26.63 39.17
CA GLN A 2 -18.03 25.62 38.18
C GLN A 2 -17.69 26.02 36.72
N ASP A 3 -17.02 27.16 36.52
CA ASP A 3 -16.76 27.72 35.17
C ASP A 3 -15.35 27.42 34.62
N ASP A 4 -14.44 26.81 35.40
CA ASP A 4 -13.06 26.55 34.96
C ASP A 4 -12.90 25.20 34.21
N ASP A 5 -13.84 24.27 34.32
CA ASP A 5 -13.74 22.93 33.72
C ASP A 5 -14.17 22.93 32.24
N ASP A 6 -15.10 23.78 31.86
CA ASP A 6 -15.59 23.90 30.45
C ASP A 6 -14.58 24.57 29.52
N SER A 7 -13.75 25.48 30.04
CA SER A 7 -12.73 26.17 29.21
C SER A 7 -11.54 25.25 28.84
N ILE A 8 -11.18 24.31 29.70
CA ILE A 8 -10.09 23.37 29.46
C ILE A 8 -10.49 22.31 28.43
N LEU A 9 -11.75 21.88 28.44
CA LEU A 9 -12.29 20.94 27.45
C LEU A 9 -12.37 21.57 26.06
N GLN A 10 -12.79 22.83 25.94
CA GLN A 10 -12.85 23.56 24.68
C GLN A 10 -11.45 23.76 24.05
N ASP A 11 -10.43 24.06 24.85
CA ASP A 11 -9.05 24.22 24.34
C ASP A 11 -8.47 22.90 23.86
N SER A 12 -8.75 21.78 24.54
CA SER A 12 -8.28 20.45 24.13
C SER A 12 -8.94 19.99 22.82
N ASP A 13 -10.23 20.26 22.64
CA ASP A 13 -10.96 19.91 21.43
C ASP A 13 -10.51 20.75 20.21
N LEU A 14 -10.19 22.02 20.42
CA LEU A 14 -9.62 22.89 19.39
C LEU A 14 -8.22 22.45 18.98
N GLN A 15 -7.38 22.04 19.92
CA GLN A 15 -6.03 21.50 19.61
C GLN A 15 -6.12 20.18 18.85
N VAL A 16 -7.00 19.26 19.24
CA VAL A 16 -7.22 18.00 18.53
C VAL A 16 -7.70 18.24 17.10
N SER A 17 -8.64 19.17 16.90
CA SER A 17 -9.12 19.54 15.57
C SER A 17 -8.02 20.13 14.69
N TYR A 18 -7.17 21.00 15.21
CA TYR A 18 -6.05 21.59 14.49
C TYR A 18 -5.02 20.53 14.03
N PHE A 19 -4.65 19.60 14.91
CA PHE A 19 -3.73 18.51 14.56
C PHE A 19 -4.33 17.55 13.51
N GLN A 20 -5.63 17.31 13.56
CA GLN A 20 -6.32 16.51 12.55
C GLN A 20 -6.30 17.18 11.18
N GLU A 21 -6.60 18.49 11.11
CA GLU A 21 -6.55 19.25 9.87
C GLU A 21 -5.15 19.30 9.25
N GLU A 22 -4.11 19.50 10.05
CA GLU A 22 -2.72 19.45 9.57
C GLU A 22 -2.35 18.07 9.04
N ARG A 23 -2.77 17.01 9.72
CA ARG A 23 -2.53 15.62 9.28
C ARG A 23 -3.22 15.33 7.96
N GLU A 24 -4.49 15.70 7.81
CA GLU A 24 -5.26 15.52 6.58
C GLU A 24 -4.64 16.32 5.42
N ALA A 25 -4.23 17.55 5.66
CA ALA A 25 -3.55 18.37 4.66
C ALA A 25 -2.22 17.72 4.21
N PHE A 26 -1.46 17.13 5.13
CA PHE A 26 -0.23 16.43 4.81
C PHE A 26 -0.48 15.15 4.01
N VAL A 27 -1.48 14.33 4.38
CA VAL A 27 -1.88 13.14 3.61
C VAL A 27 -2.32 13.53 2.21
N ASN A 28 -3.14 14.56 2.06
CA ASN A 28 -3.60 15.06 0.76
C ASN A 28 -2.42 15.53 -0.12
N ASN A 29 -1.44 16.21 0.45
CA ASN A 29 -0.25 16.61 -0.28
C ASN A 29 0.56 15.39 -0.75
N CYS A 30 0.75 14.39 0.11
CA CYS A 30 1.37 13.12 -0.27
C CYS A 30 0.61 12.45 -1.41
N LYS A 31 -0.72 12.38 -1.33
CA LYS A 31 -1.57 11.79 -2.36
C LYS A 31 -1.38 12.47 -3.71
N VAL A 32 -1.44 13.80 -3.76
CA VAL A 32 -1.29 14.56 -5.01
C VAL A 32 0.09 14.34 -5.62
N GLN A 33 1.15 14.39 -4.82
CA GLN A 33 2.51 14.18 -5.31
C GLN A 33 2.72 12.76 -5.84
N LEU A 34 2.26 11.74 -5.10
CA LEU A 34 2.38 10.33 -5.52
C LEU A 34 1.57 10.05 -6.76
N LEU A 35 0.31 10.50 -6.82
CA LEU A 35 -0.55 10.29 -7.97
C LEU A 35 0.03 10.92 -9.25
N ASN A 36 0.47 12.18 -9.18
CA ASN A 36 1.10 12.86 -10.31
C ASN A 36 2.38 12.14 -10.77
N SER A 37 3.17 11.66 -9.81
CA SER A 37 4.39 10.92 -10.13
C SER A 37 4.09 9.57 -10.77
N ILE A 38 3.11 8.82 -10.25
CA ILE A 38 2.67 7.53 -10.82
C ILE A 38 2.14 7.71 -12.24
N ILE A 39 1.31 8.73 -12.49
CA ILE A 39 0.75 8.99 -13.82
C ILE A 39 1.85 9.32 -14.85
N GLY A 40 2.89 10.04 -14.41
CA GLY A 40 3.99 10.46 -15.29
C GLY A 40 5.15 9.48 -15.40
N ASP A 41 5.07 8.31 -14.75
CA ASP A 41 6.17 7.34 -14.70
C ASP A 41 5.85 6.05 -15.45
N GLU A 42 6.90 5.37 -15.91
CA GLU A 42 6.82 4.02 -16.47
C GLU A 42 7.48 3.03 -15.52
N PHE A 43 6.71 2.01 -15.11
CA PHE A 43 7.21 0.96 -14.23
C PHE A 43 7.70 -0.22 -15.07
N ILE A 44 9.02 -0.27 -15.28
CA ILE A 44 9.70 -1.31 -16.07
C ILE A 44 10.32 -2.32 -15.11
N ASP A 45 10.04 -3.61 -15.31
CA ASP A 45 10.60 -4.66 -14.46
C ASP A 45 12.14 -4.64 -14.49
N GLY A 46 12.75 -4.54 -13.31
CA GLY A 46 14.21 -4.48 -13.13
C GLY A 46 14.82 -3.08 -13.17
N GLU A 47 14.04 -2.04 -13.43
CA GLU A 47 14.49 -0.66 -13.38
C GLU A 47 13.95 0.06 -12.16
N ILE A 48 14.74 1.02 -11.62
CA ILE A 48 14.30 1.88 -10.52
C ILE A 48 13.54 3.05 -11.12
N SER A 49 12.26 3.15 -10.84
CA SER A 49 11.45 4.26 -11.32
C SER A 49 11.71 5.55 -10.52
N ARG A 50 11.40 6.70 -11.13
CA ARG A 50 11.47 7.98 -10.42
C ARG A 50 10.53 8.01 -9.22
N THR A 51 9.35 7.45 -9.36
CA THR A 51 8.34 7.41 -8.30
C THR A 51 8.78 6.55 -7.12
N GLU A 52 9.55 5.47 -7.36
CA GLU A 52 10.17 4.67 -6.31
C GLU A 52 11.13 5.49 -5.44
N ILE A 53 11.94 6.34 -6.04
CA ILE A 53 12.84 7.24 -5.31
C ILE A 53 12.02 8.23 -4.46
N ILE A 54 10.99 8.83 -5.04
CA ILE A 54 10.12 9.80 -4.37
C ILE A 54 9.40 9.16 -3.18
N VAL A 55 8.79 7.99 -3.35
CA VAL A 55 8.06 7.32 -2.24
C VAL A 55 8.99 6.96 -1.09
N LYS A 56 10.20 6.50 -1.37
CA LYS A 56 11.19 6.18 -0.33
C LYS A 56 11.59 7.42 0.48
N GLU A 57 11.78 8.57 -0.17
CA GLU A 57 12.07 9.82 0.52
C GLU A 57 10.87 10.35 1.33
N MET A 58 9.67 10.26 0.78
CA MET A 58 8.44 10.64 1.50
C MET A 58 8.20 9.73 2.72
N PHE A 59 8.49 8.45 2.59
CA PHE A 59 8.35 7.44 3.63
C PHE A 59 9.22 7.74 4.86
N LYS A 60 10.44 8.24 4.67
CA LYS A 60 11.32 8.70 5.75
C LYS A 60 10.74 9.87 6.54
N ARG A 61 9.90 10.70 5.91
CA ARG A 61 9.28 11.89 6.53
C ARG A 61 7.97 11.57 7.25
N GLY A 62 7.21 10.58 6.75
CA GLY A 62 5.91 10.27 7.32
C GLY A 62 5.30 8.99 6.77
N ARG A 63 5.72 7.84 7.30
CA ARG A 63 5.24 6.52 6.89
C ARG A 63 3.72 6.41 6.83
N GLU A 64 3.04 6.79 7.91
CA GLU A 64 1.59 6.67 8.02
C GLU A 64 0.85 7.51 6.97
N ALA A 65 1.32 8.74 6.73
CA ALA A 65 0.70 9.61 5.73
C ALA A 65 0.87 9.06 4.32
N VAL A 66 2.05 8.52 3.99
CA VAL A 66 2.29 7.88 2.70
C VAL A 66 1.43 6.64 2.52
N MET A 67 1.31 5.79 3.56
CA MET A 67 0.46 4.60 3.48
C MET A 67 -1.04 4.96 3.37
N SER A 68 -1.49 6.00 4.04
CA SER A 68 -2.85 6.53 3.88
C SER A 68 -3.08 7.06 2.47
N ALA A 69 -2.14 7.82 1.92
CA ALA A 69 -2.22 8.34 0.56
C ALA A 69 -2.23 7.22 -0.50
N LEU A 70 -1.39 6.19 -0.33
CA LEU A 70 -1.39 5.01 -1.23
C LEU A 70 -2.71 4.23 -1.14
N MET A 71 -3.30 4.10 0.06
CA MET A 71 -4.60 3.45 0.24
C MET A 71 -5.71 4.25 -0.45
N ASP A 72 -5.72 5.58 -0.33
CA ASP A 72 -6.70 6.43 -0.98
C ASP A 72 -6.61 6.32 -2.51
N ILE A 73 -5.40 6.36 -3.08
CA ILE A 73 -5.17 6.16 -4.51
C ILE A 73 -5.63 4.76 -4.93
N TYR A 74 -5.28 3.73 -4.16
CA TYR A 74 -5.69 2.36 -4.42
C TYR A 74 -7.22 2.22 -4.49
N LEU A 75 -7.95 2.76 -3.52
CA LEU A 75 -9.42 2.68 -3.48
C LEU A 75 -10.07 3.43 -4.63
N GLU A 76 -9.53 4.60 -4.97
CA GLU A 76 -10.04 5.44 -6.06
C GLU A 76 -9.87 4.76 -7.43
N TYR A 77 -8.73 4.11 -7.67
CA TYR A 77 -8.37 3.50 -8.96
C TYR A 77 -8.61 1.99 -9.04
N PHE A 78 -9.11 1.36 -7.98
CA PHE A 78 -9.29 -0.10 -7.95
C PHE A 78 -10.21 -0.63 -9.05
N SER A 79 -11.29 0.08 -9.37
CA SER A 79 -12.31 -0.35 -10.34
C SER A 79 -12.11 0.27 -11.73
N GLU A 80 -11.10 1.10 -11.93
CA GLU A 80 -10.84 1.74 -13.20
C GLU A 80 -10.47 0.73 -14.30
N GLN A 81 -10.79 1.06 -15.55
CA GLN A 81 -10.42 0.20 -16.70
C GLN A 81 -8.92 0.32 -16.99
N ASP A 82 -8.38 1.52 -16.88
CA ASP A 82 -6.94 1.75 -16.98
C ASP A 82 -6.28 1.38 -15.66
N ILE A 83 -5.49 0.33 -15.69
CA ILE A 83 -4.79 -0.20 -14.52
C ILE A 83 -3.44 0.49 -14.25
N HIS A 84 -3.07 1.52 -15.00
CA HIS A 84 -1.73 2.13 -14.88
C HIS A 84 -1.45 2.64 -13.46
N VAL A 85 -2.39 3.40 -12.88
CA VAL A 85 -2.24 3.93 -11.52
C VAL A 85 -2.23 2.81 -10.49
N LEU A 86 -3.15 1.85 -10.60
CA LEU A 86 -3.19 0.70 -9.69
C LEU A 86 -1.90 -0.13 -9.77
N LYS A 87 -1.38 -0.37 -10.99
CA LYS A 87 -0.08 -1.00 -11.19
C LYS A 87 1.02 -0.23 -10.47
N GLY A 88 1.07 1.08 -10.61
CA GLY A 88 2.06 1.94 -9.94
C GLY A 88 2.01 1.80 -8.42
N VAL A 89 0.82 1.80 -7.82
CA VAL A 89 0.67 1.58 -6.37
C VAL A 89 1.25 0.22 -5.95
N LEU A 90 0.96 -0.85 -6.71
CA LEU A 90 1.49 -2.19 -6.40
C LEU A 90 3.01 -2.27 -6.56
N GLU A 91 3.59 -1.60 -7.56
CA GLU A 91 5.05 -1.51 -7.71
C GLU A 91 5.68 -0.77 -6.52
N LEU A 92 5.10 0.34 -6.08
CA LEU A 92 5.59 1.06 -4.91
C LEU A 92 5.53 0.22 -3.63
N LEU A 93 4.44 -0.52 -3.42
CA LEU A 93 4.34 -1.44 -2.29
C LEU A 93 5.41 -2.54 -2.34
N SER A 94 5.80 -2.98 -3.54
CA SER A 94 6.79 -4.04 -3.73
C SER A 94 8.21 -3.66 -3.35
N VAL A 95 8.54 -2.37 -3.36
CA VAL A 95 9.86 -1.83 -3.05
C VAL A 95 9.99 -1.32 -1.62
N LEU A 96 8.90 -1.31 -0.88
CA LEU A 96 8.86 -0.96 0.54
C LEU A 96 8.93 -2.24 1.40
N PRO A 97 9.61 -2.21 2.56
CA PRO A 97 9.69 -3.36 3.45
C PRO A 97 8.31 -3.79 3.96
N TYR A 98 8.08 -5.10 4.04
CA TYR A 98 6.80 -5.65 4.53
C TYR A 98 6.38 -5.10 5.89
N GLU A 99 7.32 -5.03 6.84
CA GLU A 99 7.06 -4.53 8.19
C GLU A 99 6.59 -3.07 8.21
N ASP A 100 7.00 -2.32 7.22
CA ASP A 100 6.67 -0.90 7.09
C ASP A 100 5.31 -0.67 6.40
N VAL A 101 4.90 -1.55 5.49
CA VAL A 101 3.64 -1.38 4.73
C VAL A 101 2.44 -2.02 5.40
N ARG A 102 2.63 -2.94 6.33
CA ARG A 102 1.52 -3.59 7.04
C ARG A 102 0.84 -2.65 8.04
N PRO A 103 -0.46 -2.80 8.29
CA PRO A 103 -1.36 -3.78 7.69
C PRO A 103 -1.91 -3.33 6.32
N SER A 104 -1.83 -2.04 5.99
CA SER A 104 -2.47 -1.45 4.80
C SER A 104 -2.00 -2.07 3.48
N GLY A 105 -0.69 -2.25 3.31
CA GLY A 105 -0.12 -2.89 2.12
C GLY A 105 -0.62 -4.32 1.94
N GLN A 106 -0.74 -5.05 3.02
CA GLN A 106 -1.28 -6.41 3.00
C GLN A 106 -2.75 -6.44 2.59
N ILE A 107 -3.57 -5.50 3.09
CA ILE A 107 -4.97 -5.38 2.71
C ILE A 107 -5.09 -5.09 1.22
N MET A 108 -4.28 -4.17 0.69
CA MET A 108 -4.24 -3.87 -0.74
C MET A 108 -3.83 -5.09 -1.58
N ALA A 109 -2.80 -5.83 -1.17
CA ALA A 109 -2.34 -7.04 -1.86
C ALA A 109 -3.41 -8.13 -1.88
N LEU A 110 -4.13 -8.35 -0.79
CA LEU A 110 -5.24 -9.30 -0.72
C LEU A 110 -6.41 -8.86 -1.60
N GLY A 111 -6.75 -7.58 -1.59
CA GLY A 111 -7.84 -7.05 -2.40
C GLY A 111 -7.61 -7.26 -3.90
N VAL A 112 -6.40 -7.00 -4.40
CA VAL A 112 -6.10 -7.15 -5.84
C VAL A 112 -6.10 -8.61 -6.31
N MET A 113 -5.98 -9.59 -5.44
CA MET A 113 -6.08 -11.00 -5.80
C MET A 113 -7.49 -11.42 -6.23
N ARG A 114 -8.49 -10.57 -5.99
CA ARG A 114 -9.85 -10.73 -6.48
C ARG A 114 -10.23 -9.75 -7.60
N HIS A 115 -9.24 -9.06 -8.14
CA HIS A 115 -9.45 -8.11 -9.21
C HIS A 115 -9.81 -8.82 -10.53
N LYS A 116 -10.63 -8.19 -11.40
CA LYS A 116 -11.00 -8.73 -12.70
C LYS A 116 -9.84 -8.83 -13.72
N ASN A 117 -8.83 -7.98 -13.54
CA ASN A 117 -7.66 -7.95 -14.42
C ASN A 117 -6.60 -8.95 -13.95
N LYS A 118 -6.25 -9.88 -14.82
CA LYS A 118 -5.31 -10.98 -14.54
C LYS A 118 -3.88 -10.53 -14.22
N TYR A 119 -3.45 -9.42 -14.81
CA TYR A 119 -2.16 -8.82 -14.50
C TYR A 119 -2.11 -8.33 -13.06
N VAL A 120 -3.18 -7.67 -12.62
CA VAL A 120 -3.32 -7.15 -11.24
C VAL A 120 -3.32 -8.29 -10.22
N ILE A 121 -4.03 -9.39 -10.49
CA ILE A 121 -4.01 -10.60 -9.64
C ILE A 121 -2.57 -11.13 -9.50
N LYS A 122 -1.87 -11.28 -10.63
CA LYS A 122 -0.48 -11.74 -10.63
C LYS A 122 0.42 -10.84 -9.78
N LYS A 123 0.28 -9.53 -9.90
CA LYS A 123 1.05 -8.55 -9.08
C LYS A 123 0.76 -8.69 -7.58
N GLY A 124 -0.48 -8.98 -7.19
CA GLY A 124 -0.83 -9.28 -5.80
C GLY A 124 -0.03 -10.47 -5.24
N ILE A 125 0.09 -11.57 -6.00
CA ILE A 125 0.90 -12.72 -5.60
C ILE A 125 2.39 -12.35 -5.55
N GLN A 126 2.89 -11.60 -6.53
CA GLN A 126 4.28 -11.15 -6.58
C GLN A 126 4.68 -10.28 -5.38
N LEU A 127 3.75 -9.52 -4.79
CA LEU A 127 4.04 -8.73 -3.59
C LEU A 127 4.52 -9.64 -2.45
N TYR A 128 3.88 -10.80 -2.24
CA TYR A 128 4.31 -11.75 -1.21
C TYR A 128 5.68 -12.35 -1.49
N GLU A 129 5.97 -12.64 -2.75
CA GLU A 129 7.30 -13.10 -3.17
C GLU A 129 8.38 -12.05 -2.84
N ARG A 130 8.15 -10.78 -3.18
CA ARG A 130 9.10 -9.69 -2.95
C ARG A 130 9.26 -9.33 -1.47
N TRP A 131 8.18 -9.36 -0.71
CA TRP A 131 8.23 -9.08 0.72
C TRP A 131 8.97 -10.16 1.52
N ASN A 132 8.99 -11.40 1.03
CA ASN A 132 9.72 -12.52 1.64
C ASN A 132 9.52 -12.59 3.17
N SER A 133 8.27 -12.55 3.62
CA SER A 133 7.91 -12.50 5.03
C SER A 133 7.33 -13.82 5.51
N LYS A 134 7.76 -14.30 6.68
CA LYS A 134 7.16 -15.48 7.33
C LYS A 134 5.65 -15.36 7.57
N GLU A 135 5.20 -14.17 7.91
CA GLU A 135 3.77 -13.90 8.06
C GLU A 135 3.06 -13.93 6.71
N GLY A 136 3.67 -13.35 5.67
CA GLY A 136 3.15 -13.36 4.31
C GLY A 136 2.97 -14.78 3.78
N ILE A 137 3.93 -15.69 4.03
CA ILE A 137 3.82 -17.11 3.65
C ILE A 137 2.58 -17.75 4.30
N LYS A 138 2.36 -17.50 5.59
CA LYS A 138 1.18 -18.05 6.30
C LYS A 138 -0.13 -17.57 5.67
N ILE A 139 -0.18 -16.32 5.24
CA ILE A 139 -1.36 -15.74 4.63
C ILE A 139 -1.60 -16.32 3.24
N ILE A 140 -0.59 -16.31 2.37
CA ILE A 140 -0.76 -16.80 0.99
C ILE A 140 -1.15 -18.27 0.95
N LYS A 141 -0.72 -19.08 1.91
CA LYS A 141 -1.14 -20.48 2.07
C LYS A 141 -2.64 -20.66 2.34
N THR A 142 -3.30 -19.66 2.89
CA THR A 142 -4.75 -19.71 3.15
C THR A 142 -5.59 -19.34 1.93
N LEU A 143 -4.96 -18.78 0.89
CA LEU A 143 -5.65 -18.33 -0.29
C LEU A 143 -5.93 -19.48 -1.26
N HIS A 144 -7.08 -19.40 -1.91
CA HIS A 144 -7.47 -20.30 -2.96
C HIS A 144 -7.89 -19.53 -4.20
N PHE A 145 -7.29 -19.87 -5.35
CA PHE A 145 -7.55 -19.21 -6.61
C PHE A 145 -8.40 -20.09 -7.51
N GLU A 146 -9.47 -19.54 -8.09
CA GLU A 146 -10.33 -20.25 -9.02
C GLU A 146 -9.60 -20.65 -10.30
N GLU A 147 -8.72 -19.77 -10.81
CA GLU A 147 -7.92 -20.07 -11.98
C GLU A 147 -6.65 -20.87 -11.59
N MET A 148 -6.54 -22.08 -12.13
CA MET A 148 -5.44 -23.01 -11.87
C MET A 148 -4.04 -22.40 -12.05
N ARG A 149 -3.87 -21.47 -13.00
CA ARG A 149 -2.57 -20.82 -13.24
C ARG A 149 -2.13 -19.93 -12.07
N PHE A 150 -3.08 -19.25 -11.41
CA PHE A 150 -2.76 -18.44 -10.24
C PHE A 150 -2.54 -19.31 -9.00
N GLN A 151 -3.30 -20.39 -8.88
CA GLN A 151 -3.08 -21.38 -7.83
C GLN A 151 -1.67 -21.97 -7.92
N LYS A 152 -1.26 -22.43 -9.10
CA LYS A 152 0.10 -22.95 -9.32
C LYS A 152 1.19 -21.91 -9.08
N TYR A 153 0.95 -20.66 -9.49
CA TYR A 153 1.92 -19.60 -9.26
C TYR A 153 2.06 -19.29 -7.77
N ALA A 154 0.97 -19.21 -7.02
CA ALA A 154 1.02 -19.03 -5.57
C ALA A 154 1.76 -20.20 -4.88
N GLU A 155 1.52 -21.45 -5.29
CA GLU A 155 2.22 -22.63 -4.79
C GLU A 155 3.72 -22.57 -5.06
N GLN A 156 4.14 -22.13 -6.26
CA GLN A 156 5.55 -21.93 -6.61
C GLN A 156 6.19 -20.86 -5.74
N VAL A 157 5.51 -19.75 -5.49
CA VAL A 157 5.99 -18.68 -4.59
C VAL A 157 6.15 -19.20 -3.17
N ILE A 158 5.18 -19.96 -2.66
CA ILE A 158 5.24 -20.57 -1.33
C ILE A 158 6.46 -21.51 -1.24
N GLU A 159 6.63 -22.42 -2.20
CA GLU A 159 7.75 -23.37 -2.24
C GLU A 159 9.10 -22.66 -2.27
N TYR A 160 9.22 -21.61 -3.11
CA TYR A 160 10.43 -20.79 -3.18
C TYR A 160 10.76 -20.14 -1.83
N LEU A 161 9.77 -19.48 -1.21
CA LEU A 161 9.95 -18.77 0.06
C LEU A 161 10.26 -19.73 1.22
N GLU A 162 9.73 -20.95 1.21
CA GLU A 162 10.02 -21.95 2.24
C GLU A 162 11.41 -22.59 2.09
N ARG A 163 11.90 -22.72 0.85
CA ARG A 163 13.20 -23.32 0.57
C ARG A 163 14.35 -22.31 0.72
N ASP A 164 14.22 -21.14 0.10
CA ASP A 164 15.31 -20.17 -0.07
C ASP A 164 15.05 -18.86 0.69
N GLY A 165 13.90 -18.76 1.24
CA GLY A 165 13.47 -17.59 1.98
C GLY A 165 13.82 -17.64 3.47
N VAL A 166 13.16 -17.16 4.29
CA VAL A 166 13.25 -16.81 5.70
C VAL A 166 13.57 -17.96 6.64
#